data_307916d100c88fd68f4d94b58d118e55
#
_entry.id   307916d100c88fd68f4d94b58d118e55
#
_cell.length_a   1.000
_cell.length_b   1.000
_cell.length_c   1.000
_cell.angle_alpha   90.00
_cell.angle_beta   90.00
_cell.angle_gamma   90.00
#
_symmetry.space_group_name_H-M   'P 1'
#
loop_
_entity.id
_entity.type
_entity.pdbx_description
1 polymer ?
#
loop_
_entity_poly.entity_id
_entity_poly.type
_entity_poly.pdbx_seq_one_letter_code
_entity_poly.pdbx_strand_id
1 'polypeptide(L)'
;MRTHVLTVADRDISTDDRLLYRGTKDEDRVSLVLDDEWDGLDILVAFKGSDVVSAPARGADGYYAIPWEVMTKIGDVSASIEGTNADGQVLLHAAMSKPFRVIETGAGFKGYEPTCDLITEAIKEAKEAASTVMASSEAADASAANADTSAHAADEAAEMAAQAASSANTAKEEAVAATGKADKAAKNANDAADTANAAAKAVELAATGLSGVQMRALVRTGDAPKVLYPGDLITAGWEWNGTTYPMRMAVAHHYTGADDAHPLKELGDGRTGNCMDLQFIDALPISFTFEPKQAFYNNPEPVSAGQYTFTVSVSSAWGTGAFGTVGQFPYTFTLAEDVPADSQWIWDAGKSSSLTQIQIYAPYDGALLQTVTVAAGSTGTSLGTISELATGDFNTLARGCEGSNFWKDSAMRAWLNSDSTDWDSRRTRFTRKHPMAGKPGFLAGLEQSLRDGMASVKVKTEPHQTDGAAPVETVDLVRLPSSIEHYFNSYLKQSTNGFKAEGVAFDYWKAVAAANNHPGVIAGWTKYAWLIARDPNKVARAVFTRSALRTLATSSVVGAVYTNGSVDNANTANGFYCLPVLSIA
;
A
#
# COMPACT_ATOMS: atom_id res chain seq x y z
N MET A 1 27.21 36.82 -5.52
CA MET A 1 25.97 36.25 -4.99
C MET A 1 24.85 36.74 -5.87
N ARG A 2 24.16 35.79 -6.54
CA ARG A 2 23.02 36.13 -7.39
C ARG A 2 21.74 35.83 -6.63
N THR A 3 20.74 36.67 -6.86
CA THR A 3 19.42 36.44 -6.25
C THR A 3 18.42 36.15 -7.37
N HIS A 4 17.75 35.01 -7.27
CA HIS A 4 16.65 34.65 -8.14
C HIS A 4 15.34 34.97 -7.41
N VAL A 5 14.38 35.53 -8.12
CA VAL A 5 13.06 35.83 -7.56
C VAL A 5 12.13 34.68 -7.91
N LEU A 6 11.61 33.99 -6.90
CA LEU A 6 10.53 32.99 -7.06
C LEU A 6 9.20 33.67 -6.79
N THR A 7 8.38 33.78 -7.81
CA THR A 7 7.01 34.29 -7.70
C THR A 7 6.04 33.12 -7.66
N VAL A 8 5.23 33.07 -6.62
CA VAL A 8 4.17 32.05 -6.47
C VAL A 8 2.84 32.70 -6.80
N ALA A 9 2.15 32.15 -7.80
CA ALA A 9 0.81 32.55 -8.17
C ALA A 9 0.03 31.31 -8.61
N ASP A 10 -1.21 31.18 -8.17
CA ASP A 10 -2.07 30.03 -8.49
C ASP A 10 -1.42 28.67 -8.21
N ARG A 11 -0.57 28.58 -7.16
CA ARG A 11 0.19 27.40 -6.74
C ARG A 11 1.24 26.90 -7.74
N ASP A 12 1.59 27.69 -8.72
CA ASP A 12 2.76 27.48 -9.58
C ASP A 12 3.89 28.43 -9.19
N ILE A 13 5.13 27.96 -9.30
CA ILE A 13 6.33 28.74 -9.03
C ILE A 13 6.98 29.15 -10.35
N SER A 14 7.11 30.43 -10.56
CA SER A 14 7.86 31.00 -11.67
C SER A 14 9.13 31.72 -11.17
N THR A 15 10.12 31.86 -12.03
CA THR A 15 11.37 32.59 -11.73
C THR A 15 11.77 33.48 -12.90
N ASP A 16 12.43 34.59 -12.57
CA ASP A 16 12.99 35.58 -13.49
C ASP A 16 14.22 35.06 -14.25
N ASP A 17 15.06 34.26 -13.61
CA ASP A 17 16.25 33.63 -14.23
C ASP A 17 16.32 32.14 -13.83
N ARG A 18 16.58 31.27 -14.81
CA ARG A 18 16.59 29.81 -14.62
C ARG A 18 17.96 29.17 -14.72
N LEU A 19 19.01 29.95 -14.83
CA LEU A 19 20.35 29.41 -15.01
C LEU A 19 21.10 29.39 -13.69
N LEU A 20 21.48 28.20 -13.27
CA LEU A 20 22.42 27.96 -12.17
C LEU A 20 23.75 27.46 -12.74
N TYR A 21 24.85 27.72 -12.04
CA TYR A 21 26.16 27.29 -12.50
C TYR A 21 26.71 26.20 -11.60
N ARG A 22 27.15 25.10 -12.21
CA ARG A 22 27.73 23.97 -11.51
C ARG A 22 28.97 24.39 -10.72
N GLY A 23 29.04 23.97 -9.45
CA GLY A 23 30.21 24.17 -8.59
C GLY A 23 30.28 25.53 -7.88
N THR A 24 29.28 26.40 -8.05
CA THR A 24 29.18 27.60 -7.21
C THR A 24 28.68 27.21 -5.83
N LYS A 25 29.44 27.55 -4.78
CA LYS A 25 29.01 27.28 -3.40
C LYS A 25 28.62 28.63 -2.78
N ASP A 26 27.39 28.65 -2.22
CA ASP A 26 26.81 29.79 -1.50
C ASP A 26 26.72 31.09 -2.33
N GLU A 27 26.71 31.00 -3.68
CA GLU A 27 26.66 32.17 -4.57
C GLU A 27 25.25 32.48 -5.09
N ASP A 28 24.36 31.50 -5.08
CA ASP A 28 22.98 31.63 -5.55
C ASP A 28 22.00 31.54 -4.39
N ARG A 29 21.02 32.41 -4.39
CA ARG A 29 19.95 32.48 -3.38
C ARG A 29 18.62 32.86 -4.00
N VAL A 30 17.53 32.57 -3.31
CA VAL A 30 16.20 32.98 -3.77
C VAL A 30 15.53 33.94 -2.78
N SER A 31 14.75 34.85 -3.33
CA SER A 31 13.73 35.62 -2.62
C SER A 31 12.35 35.15 -3.06
N LEU A 32 11.39 35.18 -2.15
CA LEU A 32 10.04 34.80 -2.43
C LEU A 32 9.14 36.02 -2.62
N VAL A 33 8.28 35.96 -3.63
CA VAL A 33 7.12 36.82 -3.80
C VAL A 33 5.90 35.91 -3.75
N LEU A 34 5.16 36.00 -2.67
CA LEU A 34 3.99 35.17 -2.39
C LEU A 34 2.74 36.04 -2.54
N ASP A 35 1.64 35.44 -2.97
CA ASP A 35 0.32 36.09 -2.95
C ASP A 35 -0.31 36.07 -1.54
N ASP A 36 -1.43 36.74 -1.38
CA ASP A 36 -2.08 36.96 -0.07
C ASP A 36 -2.55 35.65 0.59
N GLU A 37 -2.66 34.55 -0.15
CA GLU A 37 -3.08 33.26 0.42
C GLU A 37 -2.03 32.64 1.35
N TRP A 38 -0.76 33.08 1.25
CA TRP A 38 0.36 32.60 2.06
C TRP A 38 0.61 33.43 3.31
N ASP A 39 -0.14 34.50 3.51
CA ASP A 39 0.03 35.40 4.65
C ASP A 39 -0.23 34.65 5.98
N GLY A 40 0.71 34.80 6.91
CA GLY A 40 0.63 34.18 8.24
C GLY A 40 1.00 32.71 8.32
N LEU A 41 1.48 32.12 7.24
CA LEU A 41 1.99 30.77 7.23
C LEU A 41 3.51 30.71 7.44
N ASP A 42 3.98 29.67 8.12
CA ASP A 42 5.40 29.33 8.17
C ASP A 42 5.82 28.69 6.85
N ILE A 43 6.81 29.28 6.19
CA ILE A 43 7.21 28.91 4.84
C ILE A 43 8.45 28.02 4.85
N LEU A 44 8.32 26.84 4.28
CA LEU A 44 9.41 25.91 4.00
C LEU A 44 9.69 25.89 2.49
N VAL A 45 10.95 26.09 2.11
CA VAL A 45 11.41 25.97 0.71
C VAL A 45 12.30 24.74 0.57
N ALA A 46 11.98 23.87 -0.35
CA ALA A 46 12.81 22.70 -0.66
C ALA A 46 13.29 22.75 -2.11
N PHE A 47 14.56 22.40 -2.32
CA PHE A 47 15.18 22.27 -3.64
C PHE A 47 15.48 20.80 -3.93
N LYS A 48 15.18 20.36 -5.14
CA LYS A 48 15.40 18.98 -5.60
C LYS A 48 16.26 18.99 -6.86
N GLY A 49 17.47 18.50 -6.74
CA GLY A 49 18.33 18.10 -7.87
C GLY A 49 18.11 16.67 -8.29
N SER A 50 18.99 16.13 -9.14
CA SER A 50 18.87 14.75 -9.68
C SER A 50 18.87 13.68 -8.60
N ASP A 51 19.65 13.84 -7.54
CA ASP A 51 19.87 12.79 -6.52
C ASP A 51 19.65 13.28 -5.08
N VAL A 52 19.41 14.56 -4.89
CA VAL A 52 19.37 15.21 -3.56
C VAL A 52 18.15 16.11 -3.46
N VAL A 53 17.49 16.06 -2.30
CA VAL A 53 16.49 17.05 -1.87
C VAL A 53 17.03 17.75 -0.64
N SER A 54 17.03 19.05 -0.64
CA SER A 54 17.52 19.87 0.48
C SER A 54 16.57 21.04 0.75
N ALA A 55 16.29 21.29 2.03
CA ALA A 55 15.42 22.37 2.48
C ALA A 55 16.23 23.31 3.41
N PRO A 56 16.83 24.37 2.86
CA PRO A 56 17.60 25.33 3.65
C PRO A 56 16.69 26.18 4.53
N ALA A 57 17.18 26.54 5.72
CA ALA A 57 16.50 27.52 6.54
C ALA A 57 16.61 28.94 5.89
N ARG A 58 15.64 29.79 6.18
CA ARG A 58 15.67 31.19 5.77
C ARG A 58 16.82 31.91 6.47
N GLY A 59 17.67 32.53 5.71
CA GLY A 59 18.78 33.34 6.25
C GLY A 59 18.30 34.57 7.02
N ALA A 60 19.17 35.12 7.88
CA ALA A 60 18.89 36.37 8.62
C ALA A 60 18.67 37.58 7.68
N ASP A 61 19.17 37.50 6.45
CA ASP A 61 18.98 38.48 5.38
C ASP A 61 17.63 38.32 4.63
N GLY A 62 16.81 37.32 5.03
CA GLY A 62 15.49 37.08 4.48
C GLY A 62 15.46 36.20 3.23
N TYR A 63 16.61 35.70 2.78
CA TYR A 63 16.74 34.86 1.59
C TYR A 63 16.92 33.38 1.95
N TYR A 64 16.68 32.50 0.99
CA TYR A 64 17.00 31.07 1.08
C TYR A 64 18.19 30.77 0.16
N ALA A 65 19.27 30.23 0.70
CA ALA A 65 20.42 29.80 -0.10
C ALA A 65 20.03 28.59 -0.94
N ILE A 66 20.38 28.55 -2.23
CA ILE A 66 20.25 27.34 -3.03
C ILE A 66 21.37 26.37 -2.62
N PRO A 67 21.06 25.20 -2.04
CA PRO A 67 22.09 24.29 -1.55
C PRO A 67 22.97 23.80 -2.70
N TRP A 68 24.27 23.90 -2.55
CA TRP A 68 25.22 23.50 -3.59
C TRP A 68 25.12 22.03 -3.96
N GLU A 69 24.64 21.16 -3.04
CA GLU A 69 24.47 19.74 -3.21
C GLU A 69 23.46 19.41 -4.34
N VAL A 70 22.45 20.24 -4.53
CA VAL A 70 21.47 20.05 -5.61
C VAL A 70 22.02 20.49 -6.99
N MET A 71 23.15 21.22 -7.00
CA MET A 71 23.80 21.74 -8.21
C MET A 71 25.07 20.97 -8.61
N THR A 72 25.30 19.79 -8.05
CA THR A 72 26.52 18.99 -8.29
C THR A 72 26.58 18.38 -9.69
N LYS A 73 25.44 18.20 -10.34
CA LYS A 73 25.33 17.65 -11.71
C LYS A 73 24.64 18.64 -12.64
N ILE A 74 25.01 18.56 -13.93
CA ILE A 74 24.28 19.26 -14.99
C ILE A 74 22.90 18.64 -15.10
N GLY A 75 21.87 19.46 -15.10
CA GLY A 75 20.48 18.99 -15.16
C GLY A 75 19.53 20.01 -14.58
N ASP A 76 18.35 19.54 -14.25
CA ASP A 76 17.28 20.38 -13.74
C ASP A 76 17.24 20.36 -12.20
N VAL A 77 17.04 21.54 -11.60
CA VAL A 77 16.78 21.72 -10.16
C VAL A 77 15.42 22.36 -10.00
N SER A 78 14.50 21.69 -9.34
CA SER A 78 13.17 22.19 -9.04
C SER A 78 13.07 22.74 -7.62
N ALA A 79 12.23 23.74 -7.43
CA ALA A 79 11.84 24.23 -6.10
C ALA A 79 10.39 23.88 -5.79
N SER A 80 10.12 23.58 -4.53
CA SER A 80 8.77 23.50 -3.98
C SER A 80 8.67 24.32 -2.70
N ILE A 81 7.50 24.86 -2.43
CA ILE A 81 7.24 25.71 -1.27
C ILE A 81 6.01 25.12 -0.55
N GLU A 82 6.13 24.98 0.75
CA GLU A 82 5.05 24.55 1.62
C GLU A 82 4.76 25.62 2.67
N GLY A 83 3.49 25.95 2.87
CA GLY A 83 3.03 26.85 3.93
C GLY A 83 2.33 26.05 5.02
N THR A 84 2.80 26.17 6.26
CA THR A 84 2.23 25.48 7.41
C THR A 84 1.62 26.46 8.40
N ASN A 85 0.55 26.04 9.09
CA ASN A 85 -0.01 26.80 10.20
C ASN A 85 0.79 26.57 11.50
N ALA A 86 0.42 27.29 12.55
CA ALA A 86 1.04 27.16 13.89
C ALA A 86 0.97 25.76 14.50
N ASP A 87 0.07 24.91 14.04
CA ASP A 87 -0.08 23.51 14.46
C ASP A 87 0.77 22.55 13.61
N GLY A 88 1.55 23.05 12.66
CA GLY A 88 2.42 22.27 11.77
C GLY A 88 1.66 21.54 10.65
N GLN A 89 0.41 21.90 10.37
CA GLN A 89 -0.34 21.32 9.24
C GLN A 89 -0.01 22.07 7.95
N VAL A 90 0.36 21.33 6.91
CA VAL A 90 0.57 21.92 5.57
C VAL A 90 -0.78 22.35 5.01
N LEU A 91 -0.95 23.65 4.80
CA LEU A 91 -2.16 24.26 4.24
C LEU A 91 -2.03 24.54 2.76
N LEU A 92 -0.85 24.98 2.32
CA LEU A 92 -0.56 25.33 0.93
C LEU A 92 0.69 24.62 0.44
N HIS A 93 0.68 24.26 -0.83
CA HIS A 93 1.83 23.70 -1.53
C HIS A 93 1.90 24.25 -2.95
N ALA A 94 3.07 24.74 -3.34
CA ALA A 94 3.37 25.16 -4.70
C ALA A 94 4.61 24.44 -5.22
N ALA A 95 4.66 24.15 -6.50
CA ALA A 95 5.78 23.50 -7.15
C ALA A 95 6.14 24.19 -8.47
N MET A 96 7.41 24.19 -8.77
CA MET A 96 7.93 24.83 -9.98
C MET A 96 7.61 23.98 -11.22
N SER A 97 6.85 24.53 -12.15
CA SER A 97 6.49 23.87 -13.42
C SER A 97 7.65 23.86 -14.43
N LYS A 98 8.57 24.82 -14.30
CA LYS A 98 9.75 24.95 -15.15
C LYS A 98 11.00 25.11 -14.28
N PRO A 99 11.80 24.06 -14.09
CA PRO A 99 12.93 24.05 -13.17
C PRO A 99 14.07 24.98 -13.60
N PHE A 100 14.95 25.28 -12.66
CA PHE A 100 16.26 25.84 -12.96
C PHE A 100 17.11 24.84 -13.74
N ARG A 101 18.02 25.35 -14.58
CA ARG A 101 18.96 24.52 -15.31
C ARG A 101 20.39 24.77 -14.86
N VAL A 102 21.07 23.75 -14.37
CA VAL A 102 22.49 23.78 -14.02
C VAL A 102 23.32 23.58 -15.30
N ILE A 103 24.21 24.54 -15.56
CA ILE A 103 25.12 24.53 -16.70
C ILE A 103 26.58 24.60 -16.25
N GLU A 104 27.50 24.18 -17.12
CA GLU A 104 28.94 24.25 -16.86
C GLU A 104 29.50 25.61 -17.27
N THR A 105 30.32 26.23 -16.38
CA THR A 105 31.02 27.45 -16.73
C THR A 105 32.26 27.11 -17.54
N GLY A 106 32.22 27.40 -18.83
CA GLY A 106 33.39 27.29 -19.70
C GLY A 106 34.36 28.44 -19.47
N ALA A 107 35.37 28.25 -18.63
CA ALA A 107 36.52 29.15 -18.59
C ALA A 107 37.80 28.32 -18.53
N GLY A 108 38.39 28.11 -19.69
CA GLY A 108 39.73 27.55 -19.81
C GLY A 108 40.76 28.65 -19.56
N PHE A 109 41.63 28.48 -18.58
CA PHE A 109 42.86 29.26 -18.42
C PHE A 109 44.01 28.60 -19.18
N LYS A 110 44.62 29.33 -20.11
CA LYS A 110 45.90 28.98 -20.75
C LYS A 110 47.04 29.55 -19.94
N GLY A 111 48.03 28.70 -19.66
CA GLY A 111 49.21 29.05 -18.91
C GLY A 111 50.23 29.94 -19.62
N TYR A 112 51.06 30.57 -18.85
CA TYR A 112 52.20 31.34 -19.28
C TYR A 112 53.49 30.70 -18.74
N GLU A 113 54.51 30.52 -19.60
CA GLU A 113 55.85 30.10 -19.20
C GLU A 113 56.75 31.35 -19.01
N PRO A 114 57.67 31.35 -18.04
CA PRO A 114 58.79 32.26 -18.03
C PRO A 114 60.15 31.55 -18.15
N THR A 115 61.04 32.16 -18.91
CA THR A 115 62.43 31.73 -19.11
C THR A 115 63.35 32.23 -17.99
N CYS A 116 64.34 31.38 -17.62
CA CYS A 116 65.24 31.51 -16.47
C CYS A 116 66.57 32.23 -16.73
N ASP A 117 67.19 32.62 -15.58
CA ASP A 117 68.62 32.85 -15.49
C ASP A 117 69.15 32.15 -14.20
N LEU A 118 69.94 31.08 -14.36
CA LEU A 118 69.90 29.91 -13.51
C LEU A 118 71.12 29.65 -12.58
N ILE A 119 71.98 30.55 -12.22
CA ILE A 119 73.15 30.22 -11.37
C ILE A 119 73.25 31.09 -10.06
N THR A 120 72.72 32.26 -9.98
CA THR A 120 72.74 33.05 -8.77
C THR A 120 71.64 32.71 -7.76
N GLU A 121 70.63 32.07 -8.24
CA GLU A 121 69.48 31.71 -7.43
C GLU A 121 69.65 30.40 -6.63
N ALA A 122 70.44 29.46 -7.12
CA ALA A 122 70.67 28.16 -6.50
C ALA A 122 71.36 28.22 -5.12
N ILE A 123 72.23 29.19 -4.87
CA ILE A 123 72.89 29.38 -3.55
C ILE A 123 72.02 30.10 -2.54
N LYS A 124 71.11 30.90 -2.99
CA LYS A 124 70.12 31.56 -2.14
C LYS A 124 69.04 30.55 -1.73
N GLU A 125 68.60 29.72 -2.68
CA GLU A 125 67.61 28.67 -2.44
C GLU A 125 68.13 27.59 -1.44
N ALA A 126 69.44 27.24 -1.45
CA ALA A 126 69.99 26.27 -0.50
C ALA A 126 69.99 26.77 0.95
N LYS A 127 70.18 28.06 1.18
CA LYS A 127 70.10 28.67 2.52
C LYS A 127 68.67 28.86 3.00
N GLU A 128 67.77 29.21 2.10
CA GLU A 128 66.35 29.31 2.40
C GLU A 128 65.74 27.92 2.64
N ALA A 129 66.18 26.89 1.91
CA ALA A 129 65.77 25.50 2.13
C ALA A 129 66.17 24.95 3.50
N ALA A 130 67.40 25.25 3.97
CA ALA A 130 67.85 24.83 5.29
C ALA A 130 67.07 25.48 6.45
N SER A 131 66.71 26.75 6.31
CA SER A 131 65.87 27.45 7.28
C SER A 131 64.43 26.94 7.24
N THR A 132 63.94 26.58 6.06
CA THR A 132 62.61 25.98 5.87
C THR A 132 62.50 24.57 6.46
N VAL A 133 63.60 23.80 6.39
CA VAL A 133 63.64 22.44 7.00
C VAL A 133 63.60 22.56 8.54
N MET A 134 64.34 23.52 9.16
CA MET A 134 64.25 23.71 10.62
C MET A 134 62.88 24.17 11.06
N ALA A 135 62.25 25.10 10.36
CA ALA A 135 60.88 25.54 10.64
C ALA A 135 59.83 24.41 10.41
N SER A 136 60.08 23.55 9.41
CA SER A 136 59.23 22.37 9.17
C SER A 136 59.39 21.34 10.29
N SER A 137 60.60 21.15 10.87
CA SER A 137 60.80 20.24 11.99
C SER A 137 60.08 20.72 13.24
N GLU A 138 60.18 22.01 13.59
CA GLU A 138 59.46 22.59 14.72
C GLU A 138 57.92 22.54 14.51
N ALA A 139 57.46 22.76 13.28
CA ALA A 139 56.06 22.61 12.93
C ALA A 139 55.56 21.16 13.00
N ALA A 140 56.43 20.19 12.65
CA ALA A 140 56.15 18.75 12.77
C ALA A 140 56.02 18.33 14.24
N ASP A 141 56.94 18.81 15.11
CA ASP A 141 56.90 18.51 16.55
C ASP A 141 55.64 19.14 17.22
N ALA A 142 55.27 20.37 16.84
CA ALA A 142 54.04 20.99 17.29
C ALA A 142 52.81 20.29 16.76
N SER A 143 52.87 19.79 15.53
CA SER A 143 51.79 18.99 14.93
C SER A 143 51.64 17.62 15.63
N ALA A 144 52.75 16.96 15.99
CA ALA A 144 52.73 15.74 16.76
C ALA A 144 52.13 15.90 18.15
N ALA A 145 52.51 17.02 18.86
CA ALA A 145 51.91 17.34 20.16
C ALA A 145 50.41 17.68 20.08
N ASN A 146 49.98 18.32 19.00
CA ASN A 146 48.54 18.54 18.74
C ASN A 146 47.80 17.27 18.37
N ALA A 147 48.45 16.33 17.65
CA ALA A 147 47.89 15.04 17.35
C ALA A 147 47.69 14.20 18.61
N ASP A 148 48.67 14.21 19.53
CA ASP A 148 48.58 13.51 20.83
C ASP A 148 47.44 14.09 21.68
N THR A 149 47.30 15.41 21.73
CA THR A 149 46.21 16.08 22.43
C THR A 149 44.86 15.73 21.81
N SER A 150 44.81 15.65 20.46
CA SER A 150 43.60 15.29 19.73
C SER A 150 43.25 13.80 19.92
N ALA A 151 44.26 12.93 20.03
CA ALA A 151 44.04 11.50 20.33
C ALA A 151 43.45 11.32 21.74
N HIS A 152 44.01 12.02 22.75
CA HIS A 152 43.46 12.01 24.10
C HIS A 152 42.00 12.52 24.15
N ALA A 153 41.71 13.60 23.46
CA ALA A 153 40.36 14.14 23.38
C ALA A 153 39.38 13.16 22.66
N ALA A 154 39.90 12.42 21.67
CA ALA A 154 39.11 11.38 20.97
C ALA A 154 38.84 10.18 21.87
N ASP A 155 39.81 9.76 22.68
CA ASP A 155 39.64 8.68 23.64
C ASP A 155 38.61 9.05 24.74
N GLU A 156 38.68 10.26 25.29
CA GLU A 156 37.70 10.77 26.25
C GLU A 156 36.29 10.86 25.61
N ALA A 157 36.21 11.30 24.36
CA ALA A 157 34.94 11.35 23.63
C ALA A 157 34.39 9.93 23.35
N ALA A 158 35.27 8.96 23.08
CA ALA A 158 34.89 7.56 22.90
C ALA A 158 34.35 6.94 24.20
N GLU A 159 34.98 7.25 25.34
CA GLU A 159 34.51 6.80 26.65
C GLU A 159 33.13 7.42 27.00
N MET A 160 32.96 8.71 26.76
CA MET A 160 31.66 9.38 26.96
C MET A 160 30.60 8.81 26.03
N ALA A 161 30.94 8.52 24.76
CA ALA A 161 30.03 7.91 23.81
C ALA A 161 29.63 6.47 24.24
N ALA A 162 30.59 5.70 24.75
CA ALA A 162 30.31 4.37 25.29
C ALA A 162 29.38 4.42 26.52
N GLN A 163 29.59 5.40 27.40
CA GLN A 163 28.76 5.61 28.56
C GLN A 163 27.34 6.09 28.19
N ALA A 164 27.23 6.97 27.19
CA ALA A 164 25.95 7.40 26.63
C ALA A 164 25.21 6.24 25.95
N ALA A 165 25.94 5.39 25.19
CA ALA A 165 25.36 4.19 24.57
C ALA A 165 24.85 3.17 25.62
N SER A 166 25.60 3.00 26.71
CA SER A 166 25.16 2.15 27.83
C SER A 166 23.88 2.70 28.48
N SER A 167 23.85 3.99 28.75
CA SER A 167 22.67 4.66 29.32
C SER A 167 21.46 4.59 28.38
N ALA A 168 21.68 4.76 27.08
CA ALA A 168 20.64 4.63 26.06
C ALA A 168 20.09 3.19 25.98
N ASN A 169 20.95 2.19 26.11
CA ASN A 169 20.52 0.79 26.15
C ASN A 169 19.68 0.49 27.40
N THR A 170 20.09 0.98 28.57
CA THR A 170 19.30 0.85 29.79
C THR A 170 17.93 1.51 29.65
N ALA A 171 17.88 2.74 29.14
CA ALA A 171 16.62 3.45 28.88
C ALA A 171 15.73 2.72 27.87
N LYS A 172 16.35 2.10 26.85
CA LYS A 172 15.64 1.26 25.87
C LYS A 172 15.04 0.01 26.53
N GLU A 173 15.78 -0.66 27.39
CA GLU A 173 15.28 -1.85 28.12
C GLU A 173 14.12 -1.47 29.05
N GLU A 174 14.24 -0.36 29.76
CA GLU A 174 13.17 0.17 30.60
C GLU A 174 11.93 0.55 29.79
N ALA A 175 12.11 1.18 28.62
CA ALA A 175 11.01 1.52 27.70
C ALA A 175 10.33 0.27 27.15
N VAL A 176 11.09 -0.76 26.79
CA VAL A 176 10.55 -2.06 26.34
C VAL A 176 9.77 -2.73 27.47
N ALA A 177 10.31 -2.72 28.69
CA ALA A 177 9.63 -3.27 29.85
C ALA A 177 8.34 -2.48 30.20
N ALA A 178 8.37 -1.14 30.07
CA ALA A 178 7.19 -0.29 30.25
C ALA A 178 6.13 -0.56 29.17
N THR A 179 6.55 -0.70 27.91
CA THR A 179 5.65 -1.07 26.81
C THR A 179 5.00 -2.43 27.06
N GLY A 180 5.78 -3.44 27.46
CA GLY A 180 5.24 -4.75 27.79
C GLY A 180 4.25 -4.74 28.98
N LYS A 181 4.45 -3.85 29.97
CA LYS A 181 3.49 -3.65 31.05
C LYS A 181 2.22 -2.94 30.56
N ALA A 182 2.35 -1.94 29.68
CA ALA A 182 1.23 -1.22 29.10
C ALA A 182 0.39 -2.15 28.20
N ASP A 183 1.02 -2.98 27.38
CA ASP A 183 0.34 -3.97 26.54
C ASP A 183 -0.42 -5.00 27.39
N LYS A 184 0.20 -5.46 28.48
CA LYS A 184 -0.46 -6.38 29.40
C LYS A 184 -1.64 -5.73 30.13
N ALA A 185 -1.51 -4.47 30.52
CA ALA A 185 -2.60 -3.71 31.13
C ALA A 185 -3.73 -3.44 30.14
N ALA A 186 -3.41 -3.08 28.90
CA ALA A 186 -4.38 -2.91 27.82
C ALA A 186 -5.09 -4.23 27.50
N LYS A 187 -4.35 -5.33 27.46
CA LYS A 187 -4.95 -6.67 27.28
C LYS A 187 -5.91 -7.01 28.44
N ASN A 188 -5.49 -6.82 29.66
CA ASN A 188 -6.33 -7.10 30.83
C ASN A 188 -7.58 -6.19 30.87
N ALA A 189 -7.47 -4.92 30.48
CA ALA A 189 -8.60 -4.02 30.38
C ALA A 189 -9.58 -4.45 29.27
N ASN A 190 -9.06 -4.89 28.11
CA ASN A 190 -9.87 -5.44 27.04
C ASN A 190 -10.56 -6.75 27.46
N ASP A 191 -9.84 -7.66 28.12
CA ASP A 191 -10.39 -8.93 28.60
C ASP A 191 -11.48 -8.67 29.66
N ALA A 192 -11.32 -7.67 30.53
CA ALA A 192 -12.34 -7.27 31.50
C ALA A 192 -13.55 -6.61 30.83
N ALA A 193 -13.34 -5.76 29.85
CA ALA A 193 -14.42 -5.16 29.06
C ALA A 193 -15.19 -6.23 28.27
N ASP A 194 -14.48 -7.18 27.69
CA ASP A 194 -15.07 -8.31 26.97
C ASP A 194 -15.87 -9.23 27.90
N THR A 195 -15.36 -9.47 29.13
CA THR A 195 -16.07 -10.25 30.16
C THR A 195 -17.33 -9.51 30.63
N ALA A 196 -17.25 -8.20 30.85
CA ALA A 196 -18.40 -7.38 31.20
C ALA A 196 -19.44 -7.32 30.06
N ASN A 197 -18.98 -7.16 28.83
CA ASN A 197 -19.82 -7.19 27.66
C ASN A 197 -20.44 -8.58 27.42
N ALA A 198 -19.67 -9.68 27.63
CA ALA A 198 -20.19 -11.03 27.54
C ALA A 198 -21.23 -11.33 28.64
N ALA A 199 -21.03 -10.79 29.86
CA ALA A 199 -22.00 -10.93 30.95
C ALA A 199 -23.27 -10.09 30.67
N ALA A 200 -23.15 -8.86 30.19
CA ALA A 200 -24.28 -8.04 29.80
C ALA A 200 -25.06 -8.69 28.64
N LYS A 201 -24.35 -9.31 27.69
CA LYS A 201 -24.93 -10.02 26.56
C LYS A 201 -25.49 -11.40 26.91
N ALA A 202 -24.93 -12.12 27.87
CA ALA A 202 -25.55 -13.37 28.33
C ALA A 202 -26.96 -13.12 28.88
N VAL A 203 -27.19 -11.93 29.46
CA VAL A 203 -28.53 -11.48 29.88
C VAL A 203 -29.39 -11.09 28.66
N GLU A 204 -28.81 -10.51 27.62
CA GLU A 204 -29.51 -10.04 26.42
C GLU A 204 -29.75 -11.20 25.43
N LEU A 205 -28.78 -12.12 25.25
CA LEU A 205 -28.94 -13.35 24.46
C LEU A 205 -29.94 -14.35 25.08
N ALA A 206 -30.06 -14.38 26.40
CA ALA A 206 -31.15 -15.13 27.04
C ALA A 206 -32.53 -14.57 26.67
N ALA A 207 -32.59 -13.30 26.23
CA ALA A 207 -33.78 -12.65 25.73
C ALA A 207 -33.96 -12.77 24.20
N THR A 208 -32.87 -12.94 23.41
CA THR A 208 -32.91 -12.96 21.94
C THR A 208 -32.59 -14.31 21.31
N GLY A 209 -32.50 -15.42 22.01
CA GLY A 209 -32.15 -16.75 21.49
C GLY A 209 -32.94 -17.20 20.22
N LEU A 210 -33.10 -16.27 19.29
CA LEU A 210 -33.80 -16.49 18.01
C LEU A 210 -32.96 -17.34 17.09
N SER A 211 -33.53 -18.47 16.67
CA SER A 211 -32.96 -19.24 15.58
C SER A 211 -33.03 -18.47 14.24
N GLY A 212 -32.21 -18.85 13.26
CA GLY A 212 -32.29 -18.27 11.92
C GLY A 212 -33.70 -18.33 11.31
N VAL A 213 -34.45 -19.40 11.56
CA VAL A 213 -35.84 -19.51 11.11
C VAL A 213 -36.75 -18.48 11.76
N GLN A 214 -36.57 -18.22 13.05
CA GLN A 214 -37.35 -17.20 13.78
C GLN A 214 -36.98 -15.79 13.31
N MET A 215 -35.69 -15.52 13.11
CA MET A 215 -35.23 -14.25 12.53
C MET A 215 -35.85 -14.05 11.15
N ARG A 216 -35.84 -15.08 10.30
CA ARG A 216 -36.45 -15.03 8.98
C ARG A 216 -37.97 -14.75 9.04
N ALA A 217 -38.67 -15.31 9.99
CA ALA A 217 -40.10 -15.00 10.18
C ALA A 217 -40.32 -13.52 10.52
N LEU A 218 -39.54 -12.97 11.43
CA LEU A 218 -39.59 -11.53 11.79
C LEU A 218 -39.25 -10.61 10.60
N VAL A 219 -38.27 -11.00 9.80
CA VAL A 219 -37.89 -10.23 8.59
C VAL A 219 -39.05 -10.24 7.59
N ARG A 220 -39.65 -11.39 7.32
CA ARG A 220 -40.75 -11.54 6.36
C ARG A 220 -41.99 -10.74 6.74
N THR A 221 -42.30 -10.66 8.03
CA THR A 221 -43.43 -9.85 8.53
C THR A 221 -43.11 -8.36 8.60
N GLY A 222 -41.84 -7.96 8.45
CA GLY A 222 -41.39 -6.57 8.64
C GLY A 222 -41.25 -6.19 10.10
N ASP A 223 -41.28 -7.13 11.03
CA ASP A 223 -41.17 -6.88 12.47
C ASP A 223 -39.71 -6.90 12.98
N ALA A 224 -38.77 -7.40 12.16
CA ALA A 224 -37.37 -7.49 12.56
C ALA A 224 -36.80 -6.15 13.10
N PRO A 225 -37.02 -4.98 12.49
CA PRO A 225 -36.49 -3.70 13.00
C PRO A 225 -37.07 -3.27 14.36
N LYS A 226 -38.17 -3.89 14.80
CA LYS A 226 -38.81 -3.60 16.12
C LYS A 226 -38.18 -4.42 17.25
N VAL A 227 -37.47 -5.51 16.90
CA VAL A 227 -36.96 -6.50 17.84
C VAL A 227 -35.44 -6.60 17.79
N LEU A 228 -34.86 -6.44 16.62
CA LEU A 228 -33.44 -6.55 16.34
C LEU A 228 -32.94 -5.21 15.79
N TYR A 229 -32.18 -4.48 16.58
CA TYR A 229 -31.68 -3.15 16.20
C TYR A 229 -30.30 -3.24 15.55
N PRO A 230 -29.96 -2.31 14.63
CA PRO A 230 -28.58 -2.23 14.15
C PRO A 230 -27.59 -2.12 15.29
N GLY A 231 -26.63 -3.06 15.34
CA GLY A 231 -25.66 -3.20 16.41
C GLY A 231 -25.97 -4.29 17.44
N ASP A 232 -27.20 -4.82 17.47
CA ASP A 232 -27.51 -6.02 18.28
C ASP A 232 -26.62 -7.17 17.82
N LEU A 233 -26.10 -7.92 18.81
CA LEU A 233 -25.14 -8.96 18.53
C LEU A 233 -25.77 -10.35 18.62
N ILE A 234 -25.49 -11.11 17.59
CA ILE A 234 -25.85 -12.52 17.46
C ILE A 234 -24.54 -13.32 17.48
N THR A 235 -24.49 -14.38 18.27
CA THR A 235 -23.35 -15.29 18.29
C THR A 235 -23.77 -16.61 17.67
N ALA A 236 -22.97 -17.12 16.72
CA ALA A 236 -23.14 -18.45 16.15
C ALA A 236 -21.80 -19.18 16.11
N GLY A 237 -21.88 -20.51 16.21
CA GLY A 237 -20.71 -21.36 16.04
C GLY A 237 -20.23 -21.38 14.58
N TRP A 238 -18.92 -21.28 14.40
CA TRP A 238 -18.28 -21.59 13.12
C TRP A 238 -17.15 -22.59 13.35
N GLU A 239 -17.26 -23.75 12.71
CA GLU A 239 -16.29 -24.82 12.86
C GLU A 239 -15.21 -24.76 11.78
N TRP A 240 -13.96 -24.92 12.19
CA TRP A 240 -12.84 -25.03 11.28
C TRP A 240 -11.79 -26.00 11.82
N ASN A 241 -11.44 -27.02 11.02
CA ASN A 241 -10.49 -28.07 11.41
C ASN A 241 -10.81 -28.71 12.77
N GLY A 242 -12.08 -28.99 13.04
CA GLY A 242 -12.55 -29.62 14.29
C GLY A 242 -12.59 -28.67 15.50
N THR A 243 -12.35 -27.39 15.30
CA THR A 243 -12.48 -26.37 16.36
C THR A 243 -13.66 -25.46 16.08
N THR A 244 -14.59 -25.35 17.03
CA THR A 244 -15.72 -24.42 16.94
C THR A 244 -15.32 -23.07 17.54
N TYR A 245 -15.45 -22.01 16.77
CA TYR A 245 -15.22 -20.63 17.16
C TYR A 245 -16.55 -19.93 17.38
N PRO A 246 -16.78 -19.31 18.58
CA PRO A 246 -17.95 -18.47 18.79
C PRO A 246 -17.76 -17.14 18.04
N MET A 247 -18.38 -17.02 16.89
CA MET A 247 -18.28 -15.84 16.03
C MET A 247 -19.42 -14.87 16.34
N ARG A 248 -19.09 -13.61 16.56
CA ARG A 248 -20.09 -12.55 16.78
C ARG A 248 -20.44 -11.89 15.47
N MET A 249 -21.72 -11.63 15.27
CA MET A 249 -22.26 -10.87 14.17
C MET A 249 -23.09 -9.72 14.72
N ALA A 250 -23.00 -8.56 14.10
CA ALA A 250 -23.92 -7.46 14.36
C ALA A 250 -25.08 -7.50 13.37
N VAL A 251 -26.28 -7.15 13.81
CA VAL A 251 -27.33 -6.70 12.89
C VAL A 251 -26.80 -5.45 12.19
N ALA A 252 -26.49 -5.58 10.90
CA ALA A 252 -25.77 -4.54 10.17
C ALA A 252 -26.73 -3.54 9.52
N HIS A 253 -27.82 -4.04 8.94
CA HIS A 253 -28.76 -3.21 8.20
C HIS A 253 -30.10 -3.93 7.98
N HIS A 254 -31.20 -3.15 7.92
CA HIS A 254 -32.53 -3.62 7.55
C HIS A 254 -32.96 -3.06 6.19
N TYR A 255 -33.42 -3.92 5.32
CA TYR A 255 -34.02 -3.55 4.03
C TYR A 255 -35.52 -3.71 4.15
N THR A 256 -36.25 -2.61 4.27
CA THR A 256 -37.70 -2.60 4.59
C THR A 256 -38.54 -1.88 3.55
N GLY A 257 -37.92 -1.20 2.60
CA GLY A 257 -38.61 -0.32 1.66
C GLY A 257 -39.17 0.97 2.26
N ALA A 258 -38.73 1.32 3.47
CA ALA A 258 -39.21 2.50 4.16
C ALA A 258 -38.74 3.81 3.51
N ASP A 259 -37.50 3.83 3.00
CA ASP A 259 -36.89 4.98 2.34
C ASP A 259 -35.71 4.54 1.46
N ASP A 260 -35.02 5.50 0.85
CA ASP A 260 -33.86 5.25 -0.02
C ASP A 260 -32.64 4.69 0.74
N ALA A 261 -32.56 4.88 2.05
CA ALA A 261 -31.51 4.31 2.89
C ALA A 261 -31.81 2.84 3.25
N HIS A 262 -33.08 2.44 3.22
CA HIS A 262 -33.56 1.10 3.56
C HIS A 262 -34.37 0.49 2.40
N PRO A 263 -33.86 0.44 1.16
CA PRO A 263 -34.59 -0.12 0.03
C PRO A 263 -34.94 -1.58 0.28
N LEU A 264 -35.95 -2.09 -0.41
CA LEU A 264 -36.15 -3.56 -0.44
C LEU A 264 -34.96 -4.23 -1.13
N LYS A 265 -34.63 -5.43 -0.69
CA LYS A 265 -33.53 -6.21 -1.25
C LYS A 265 -34.02 -7.12 -2.38
N GLU A 266 -33.26 -7.17 -3.47
CA GLU A 266 -33.44 -8.21 -4.49
C GLU A 266 -32.89 -9.54 -3.98
N LEU A 267 -33.74 -10.56 -3.91
CA LEU A 267 -33.38 -11.91 -3.48
C LEU A 267 -32.89 -12.72 -4.67
N GLY A 268 -32.17 -13.81 -4.37
CA GLY A 268 -31.61 -14.69 -5.39
C GLY A 268 -32.65 -15.43 -6.24
N ASP A 269 -33.88 -15.56 -5.75
CA ASP A 269 -35.00 -16.12 -6.49
C ASP A 269 -35.75 -15.13 -7.40
N GLY A 270 -35.23 -13.90 -7.49
CA GLY A 270 -35.77 -12.82 -8.33
C GLY A 270 -36.87 -12.00 -7.66
N ARG A 271 -37.32 -12.32 -6.46
CA ARG A 271 -38.26 -11.51 -5.70
C ARG A 271 -37.53 -10.33 -5.04
N THR A 272 -38.28 -9.29 -4.76
CA THR A 272 -37.84 -8.17 -3.94
C THR A 272 -38.60 -8.20 -2.62
N GLY A 273 -37.91 -8.07 -1.51
CA GLY A 273 -38.53 -8.21 -0.19
C GLY A 273 -37.72 -7.62 0.95
N ASN A 274 -38.32 -7.71 2.14
CA ASN A 274 -37.64 -7.39 3.38
C ASN A 274 -36.42 -8.29 3.54
N CYS A 275 -35.33 -7.72 4.04
CA CYS A 275 -34.09 -8.44 4.32
C CYS A 275 -33.37 -7.79 5.49
N MET A 276 -32.61 -8.60 6.23
CA MET A 276 -31.72 -8.12 7.28
C MET A 276 -30.33 -8.69 7.03
N ASP A 277 -29.34 -7.83 6.99
CA ASP A 277 -27.95 -8.22 6.89
C ASP A 277 -27.34 -8.38 8.28
N LEU A 278 -26.67 -9.52 8.49
CA LEU A 278 -25.83 -9.79 9.65
C LEU A 278 -24.38 -9.76 9.19
N GLN A 279 -23.55 -8.94 9.82
CA GLN A 279 -22.12 -8.86 9.52
C GLN A 279 -21.30 -9.42 10.66
N PHE A 280 -20.36 -10.29 10.35
CA PHE A 280 -19.35 -10.70 11.31
C PHE A 280 -18.55 -9.47 11.76
N ILE A 281 -18.42 -9.32 13.07
CA ILE A 281 -17.59 -8.29 13.69
C ILE A 281 -16.26 -8.88 14.20
N ASP A 282 -16.21 -10.20 14.39
CA ASP A 282 -14.97 -10.93 14.58
C ASP A 282 -14.46 -11.41 13.21
N ALA A 283 -13.21 -11.12 12.89
CA ALA A 283 -12.57 -11.67 11.70
C ALA A 283 -12.49 -13.19 11.83
N LEU A 284 -12.70 -13.90 10.73
CA LEU A 284 -12.52 -15.35 10.73
C LEU A 284 -11.10 -15.68 11.22
N PRO A 285 -10.88 -16.78 11.97
CA PRO A 285 -9.57 -17.11 12.56
C PRO A 285 -8.54 -17.58 11.54
N ILE A 286 -8.86 -17.53 10.26
CA ILE A 286 -8.02 -17.95 9.14
C ILE A 286 -7.81 -16.80 8.17
N SER A 287 -6.60 -16.71 7.60
CA SER A 287 -6.35 -15.84 6.45
C SER A 287 -6.76 -16.55 5.18
N PHE A 288 -7.28 -15.80 4.24
CA PHE A 288 -7.73 -16.28 2.95
C PHE A 288 -7.23 -15.35 1.84
N THR A 289 -6.80 -15.93 0.73
CA THR A 289 -6.42 -15.18 -0.46
C THR A 289 -7.69 -14.85 -1.25
N PHE A 290 -7.90 -13.57 -1.58
CA PHE A 290 -9.10 -13.16 -2.33
C PHE A 290 -9.17 -13.86 -3.69
N GLU A 291 -8.05 -13.89 -4.40
CA GLU A 291 -7.83 -14.64 -5.63
C GLU A 291 -6.35 -15.02 -5.73
N PRO A 292 -5.99 -16.28 -6.02
CA PRO A 292 -4.60 -16.70 -6.13
C PRO A 292 -3.90 -16.07 -7.35
N LYS A 293 -2.58 -16.06 -7.33
CA LYS A 293 -1.78 -15.64 -8.48
C LYS A 293 -2.13 -16.44 -9.73
N GLN A 294 -2.05 -15.79 -10.88
CA GLN A 294 -2.30 -16.38 -12.19
C GLN A 294 -1.00 -16.41 -13.01
N ALA A 295 -0.77 -17.50 -13.72
CA ALA A 295 0.33 -17.57 -14.65
C ALA A 295 0.04 -16.69 -15.88
N PHE A 296 1.05 -15.97 -16.34
CA PHE A 296 0.97 -15.25 -17.62
C PHE A 296 1.21 -16.19 -18.80
N TYR A 297 1.89 -17.31 -18.54
CA TYR A 297 2.18 -18.34 -19.51
C TYR A 297 2.07 -19.73 -18.87
N ASN A 298 1.63 -20.68 -19.64
CA ASN A 298 1.60 -22.10 -19.31
C ASN A 298 2.08 -22.86 -20.54
N ASN A 299 3.24 -23.53 -20.44
CA ASN A 299 3.82 -24.24 -21.58
C ASN A 299 3.06 -25.52 -21.88
N PRO A 300 2.50 -25.68 -23.09
CA PRO A 300 1.75 -26.91 -23.43
C PRO A 300 2.64 -28.14 -23.54
N GLU A 301 3.91 -27.95 -23.84
CA GLU A 301 4.93 -28.99 -24.00
C GLU A 301 6.10 -28.73 -23.06
N PRO A 302 6.91 -29.74 -22.72
CA PRO A 302 8.13 -29.53 -21.97
C PRO A 302 9.05 -28.50 -22.65
N VAL A 303 9.71 -27.67 -21.87
CA VAL A 303 10.71 -26.70 -22.35
C VAL A 303 12.07 -27.09 -21.78
N SER A 304 13.03 -27.41 -22.67
CA SER A 304 14.36 -27.81 -22.24
C SER A 304 15.17 -26.65 -21.65
N ALA A 305 16.20 -26.97 -20.85
CA ALA A 305 17.17 -25.99 -20.41
C ALA A 305 17.79 -25.23 -21.59
N GLY A 306 18.00 -23.93 -21.46
CA GLY A 306 18.50 -23.11 -22.56
C GLY A 306 18.13 -21.64 -22.45
N GLN A 307 18.52 -20.88 -23.48
CA GLN A 307 18.22 -19.45 -23.56
C GLN A 307 16.96 -19.20 -24.40
N TYR A 308 16.05 -18.43 -23.82
CA TYR A 308 14.75 -18.15 -24.38
C TYR A 308 14.45 -16.66 -24.44
N THR A 309 13.49 -16.33 -25.26
CA THR A 309 12.94 -14.96 -25.33
C THR A 309 11.43 -15.00 -25.50
N PHE A 310 10.77 -13.96 -25.06
CA PHE A 310 9.39 -13.65 -25.43
C PHE A 310 9.20 -12.14 -25.59
N THR A 311 8.17 -11.75 -26.30
CA THR A 311 7.86 -10.35 -26.54
C THR A 311 6.60 -9.95 -25.78
N VAL A 312 6.66 -8.87 -25.00
CA VAL A 312 5.48 -8.26 -24.40
C VAL A 312 4.93 -7.22 -25.40
N SER A 313 3.69 -7.40 -25.82
CA SER A 313 3.00 -6.45 -26.68
C SER A 313 2.11 -5.53 -25.85
N VAL A 314 2.42 -4.25 -25.83
CA VAL A 314 1.67 -3.21 -25.12
C VAL A 314 0.82 -2.45 -26.13
N SER A 315 -0.49 -2.68 -26.11
CA SER A 315 -1.45 -1.99 -27.00
C SER A 315 -1.99 -0.69 -26.40
N SER A 316 -1.96 -0.55 -25.08
CA SER A 316 -2.23 0.70 -24.36
C SER A 316 -1.32 0.80 -23.16
N ALA A 317 -0.75 1.98 -22.91
CA ALA A 317 0.15 2.20 -21.78
C ALA A 317 -0.57 1.93 -20.44
N TRP A 318 0.01 1.09 -19.58
CA TRP A 318 -0.59 0.68 -18.32
C TRP A 318 0.35 0.67 -17.09
N GLY A 319 1.61 1.04 -17.31
CA GLY A 319 2.61 1.06 -16.23
C GLY A 319 3.58 2.22 -16.39
N THR A 320 4.79 2.04 -15.88
CA THR A 320 5.91 2.96 -16.03
C THR A 320 7.01 2.30 -16.87
N GLY A 321 8.01 3.03 -17.32
CA GLY A 321 9.10 2.49 -18.15
C GLY A 321 8.59 1.91 -19.47
N ALA A 322 9.01 0.71 -19.83
CA ALA A 322 8.62 0.05 -21.08
C ALA A 322 7.10 -0.10 -21.21
N PHE A 323 6.39 -0.38 -20.11
CA PHE A 323 4.94 -0.53 -20.12
C PHE A 323 4.16 0.79 -20.07
N GLY A 324 4.85 1.91 -19.88
CA GLY A 324 4.30 3.26 -20.03
C GLY A 324 4.16 3.72 -21.46
N THR A 325 4.58 2.92 -22.45
CA THR A 325 4.53 3.22 -23.87
C THR A 325 3.94 2.06 -24.66
N VAL A 326 3.22 2.38 -25.73
CA VAL A 326 2.74 1.37 -26.69
C VAL A 326 3.91 0.84 -27.51
N GLY A 327 4.00 -0.47 -27.66
CA GLY A 327 5.09 -1.09 -28.41
C GLY A 327 5.27 -2.57 -28.12
N GLN A 328 6.36 -3.11 -28.68
CA GLN A 328 6.78 -4.48 -28.47
C GLN A 328 8.13 -4.49 -27.73
N PHE A 329 8.18 -5.22 -26.62
CA PHE A 329 9.32 -5.25 -25.73
C PHE A 329 9.81 -6.70 -25.59
N PRO A 330 10.92 -7.06 -26.24
CA PRO A 330 11.50 -8.38 -26.13
C PRO A 330 12.28 -8.53 -24.81
N TYR A 331 12.13 -9.69 -24.19
CA TYR A 331 12.83 -10.09 -22.98
C TYR A 331 13.52 -11.42 -23.19
N THR A 332 14.73 -11.54 -22.66
CA THR A 332 15.53 -12.77 -22.70
C THR A 332 15.79 -13.30 -21.29
N PHE A 333 15.90 -14.63 -21.19
CA PHE A 333 16.21 -15.33 -19.94
C PHE A 333 16.83 -16.70 -20.23
N THR A 334 17.40 -17.34 -19.21
CA THR A 334 18.01 -18.67 -19.33
C THR A 334 17.36 -19.62 -18.33
N LEU A 335 16.87 -20.74 -18.83
CA LEU A 335 16.43 -21.87 -18.02
C LEU A 335 17.65 -22.72 -17.65
N ALA A 336 17.86 -22.93 -16.36
CA ALA A 336 18.95 -23.77 -15.86
C ALA A 336 18.63 -25.27 -16.00
N GLU A 337 17.35 -25.63 -15.94
CA GLU A 337 16.83 -26.98 -15.96
C GLU A 337 15.60 -27.07 -16.87
N ASP A 338 15.27 -28.29 -17.28
CA ASP A 338 14.08 -28.57 -18.07
C ASP A 338 12.81 -28.22 -17.28
N VAL A 339 11.84 -27.65 -17.95
CA VAL A 339 10.54 -27.29 -17.41
C VAL A 339 9.47 -28.26 -17.93
N PRO A 340 8.79 -29.01 -17.07
CA PRO A 340 7.72 -29.93 -17.48
C PRO A 340 6.59 -29.23 -18.24
N ALA A 341 5.85 -29.98 -19.07
CA ALA A 341 4.61 -29.47 -19.67
C ALA A 341 3.63 -29.01 -18.58
N ASP A 342 2.75 -28.11 -18.95
CA ASP A 342 1.73 -27.48 -18.10
C ASP A 342 2.28 -26.71 -16.88
N SER A 343 3.56 -26.41 -16.84
CA SER A 343 4.14 -25.57 -15.80
C SER A 343 3.60 -24.14 -15.87
N GLN A 344 3.47 -23.52 -14.70
CA GLN A 344 2.86 -22.21 -14.55
C GLN A 344 3.96 -21.15 -14.35
N TRP A 345 3.99 -20.17 -15.23
CA TRP A 345 4.98 -19.11 -15.24
C TRP A 345 4.36 -17.82 -14.69
N ILE A 346 4.91 -17.34 -13.59
CA ILE A 346 4.44 -16.17 -12.89
C ILE A 346 5.49 -15.08 -12.98
N TRP A 347 5.05 -13.91 -13.38
CA TRP A 347 5.86 -12.73 -13.47
C TRP A 347 5.40 -11.71 -12.43
N ASP A 348 6.28 -11.35 -11.54
CA ASP A 348 6.01 -10.25 -10.62
C ASP A 348 6.35 -8.94 -11.31
N ALA A 349 5.42 -8.44 -12.09
CA ALA A 349 5.58 -7.16 -12.77
C ALA A 349 5.62 -5.99 -11.78
N GLY A 350 5.11 -6.19 -10.57
CA GLY A 350 5.03 -5.14 -9.56
C GLY A 350 4.48 -3.83 -10.12
N LYS A 351 4.52 -2.77 -9.34
CA LYS A 351 4.25 -1.40 -9.84
C LYS A 351 5.47 -0.80 -10.54
N SER A 352 6.56 -1.56 -10.68
CA SER A 352 7.81 -1.09 -11.27
C SER A 352 7.97 -1.60 -12.69
N SER A 353 8.48 -0.74 -13.53
CA SER A 353 8.80 -0.93 -14.93
C SER A 353 9.90 -1.95 -15.25
N SER A 354 10.46 -2.60 -14.26
CA SER A 354 11.54 -3.55 -14.44
C SER A 354 11.09 -4.96 -14.11
N LEU A 355 10.78 -5.69 -15.14
CA LEU A 355 10.51 -7.12 -15.09
C LEU A 355 11.87 -7.82 -14.94
N THR A 356 12.17 -8.26 -13.75
CA THR A 356 13.51 -8.78 -13.44
C THR A 356 13.51 -10.26 -13.21
N GLN A 357 12.37 -10.87 -12.85
CA GLN A 357 12.28 -12.28 -12.50
C GLN A 357 10.99 -12.94 -12.96
N ILE A 358 11.10 -14.20 -13.36
CA ILE A 358 9.99 -15.12 -13.56
C ILE A 358 10.15 -16.27 -12.58
N GLN A 359 9.07 -16.61 -11.90
CA GLN A 359 8.96 -17.82 -11.08
C GLN A 359 8.21 -18.89 -11.88
N ILE A 360 8.80 -20.05 -12.01
CA ILE A 360 8.25 -21.18 -12.74
C ILE A 360 7.87 -22.27 -11.73
N TYR A 361 6.62 -22.64 -11.75
CA TYR A 361 6.04 -23.63 -10.85
C TYR A 361 5.64 -24.88 -11.61
N ALA A 362 5.75 -26.02 -10.98
CA ALA A 362 5.18 -27.26 -11.48
C ALA A 362 3.66 -27.13 -11.74
N PRO A 363 3.09 -28.00 -12.59
CA PRO A 363 1.69 -27.91 -12.96
C PRO A 363 0.75 -27.80 -11.75
N TYR A 364 -0.17 -26.88 -11.85
CA TYR A 364 -1.32 -26.62 -10.99
C TYR A 364 -1.02 -26.35 -9.49
N ASP A 365 -0.58 -27.31 -8.71
CA ASP A 365 -0.28 -27.18 -7.27
C ASP A 365 1.19 -27.45 -6.93
N GLY A 366 2.01 -27.50 -7.96
CA GLY A 366 3.40 -27.88 -7.83
C GLY A 366 4.26 -26.87 -7.11
N ALA A 367 5.39 -27.36 -6.66
CA ALA A 367 6.44 -26.57 -6.04
C ALA A 367 7.05 -25.57 -7.04
N LEU A 368 7.72 -24.54 -6.52
CA LEU A 368 8.59 -23.69 -7.31
C LEU A 368 9.72 -24.54 -7.90
N LEU A 369 9.80 -24.61 -9.23
CA LEU A 369 10.84 -25.32 -9.96
C LEU A 369 12.11 -24.48 -10.01
N GLN A 370 11.98 -23.26 -10.56
CA GLN A 370 13.10 -22.34 -10.65
C GLN A 370 12.63 -20.89 -10.68
N THR A 371 13.57 -20.00 -10.35
CA THR A 371 13.41 -18.55 -10.54
C THR A 371 14.46 -18.10 -11.53
N VAL A 372 14.04 -17.46 -12.62
CA VAL A 372 14.94 -16.98 -13.67
C VAL A 372 15.00 -15.46 -13.70
N THR A 373 16.19 -14.93 -13.89
CA THR A 373 16.39 -13.50 -14.13
C THR A 373 16.06 -13.16 -15.57
N VAL A 374 15.37 -12.05 -15.76
CA VAL A 374 14.92 -11.58 -17.07
C VAL A 374 15.59 -10.25 -17.39
N ALA A 375 16.05 -10.09 -18.62
CA ALA A 375 16.63 -8.85 -19.12
C ALA A 375 15.96 -8.44 -20.44
N ALA A 376 16.00 -7.16 -20.75
CA ALA A 376 15.61 -6.69 -22.08
C ALA A 376 16.55 -7.31 -23.13
N GLY A 377 15.99 -7.90 -24.18
CA GLY A 377 16.76 -8.58 -25.22
C GLY A 377 15.91 -9.52 -26.06
N SER A 378 16.44 -9.90 -27.21
CA SER A 378 15.79 -10.79 -28.17
C SER A 378 16.63 -12.04 -28.49
N THR A 379 17.58 -12.37 -27.63
CA THR A 379 18.49 -13.52 -27.85
C THR A 379 17.89 -14.77 -27.22
N GLY A 380 17.78 -15.85 -27.99
CA GLY A 380 17.27 -17.15 -27.55
C GLY A 380 16.12 -17.67 -28.41
N THR A 381 15.65 -18.88 -28.09
CA THR A 381 14.48 -19.49 -28.71
C THR A 381 13.22 -18.73 -28.29
N SER A 382 12.42 -18.27 -29.24
CA SER A 382 11.19 -17.52 -28.94
C SER A 382 10.10 -18.43 -28.38
N LEU A 383 9.53 -18.05 -27.25
CA LEU A 383 8.28 -18.61 -26.72
C LEU A 383 7.03 -17.86 -27.21
N GLY A 384 7.21 -16.88 -28.11
CA GLY A 384 6.12 -16.10 -28.71
C GLY A 384 5.91 -14.72 -28.09
N THR A 385 4.77 -14.13 -28.41
CA THR A 385 4.35 -12.83 -27.87
C THR A 385 3.40 -13.07 -26.68
N ILE A 386 3.51 -12.26 -25.63
CA ILE A 386 2.67 -12.42 -24.44
C ILE A 386 1.18 -12.37 -24.77
N SER A 387 0.75 -11.50 -25.70
CA SER A 387 -0.64 -11.49 -26.18
C SER A 387 -1.09 -12.80 -26.83
N GLU A 388 -0.13 -13.59 -27.29
CA GLU A 388 -0.37 -14.92 -27.89
C GLU A 388 -0.21 -16.04 -26.85
N LEU A 389 0.70 -15.84 -25.88
CA LEU A 389 1.03 -16.81 -24.83
C LEU A 389 0.02 -16.78 -23.68
N ALA A 390 -0.48 -15.60 -23.33
CA ALA A 390 -1.56 -15.46 -22.36
C ALA A 390 -2.89 -15.80 -23.04
N THR A 391 -3.66 -16.68 -22.46
CA THR A 391 -4.99 -17.06 -22.96
C THR A 391 -5.98 -15.91 -22.91
N GLY A 392 -5.71 -14.87 -23.66
CA GLY A 392 -6.63 -13.77 -23.90
C GLY A 392 -6.70 -12.71 -22.83
N ASP A 393 -5.92 -12.77 -21.77
CA ASP A 393 -5.97 -11.73 -20.76
C ASP A 393 -4.63 -11.00 -20.60
N PHE A 394 -4.41 -10.01 -21.46
CA PHE A 394 -3.34 -9.02 -21.31
C PHE A 394 -3.35 -8.38 -19.90
N ASN A 395 -4.51 -8.31 -19.26
CA ASN A 395 -4.66 -7.84 -17.91
C ASN A 395 -3.89 -8.69 -16.87
N THR A 396 -3.60 -9.96 -17.16
CA THR A 396 -2.81 -10.81 -16.25
C THR A 396 -1.41 -10.22 -15.99
N LEU A 397 -0.75 -9.71 -17.02
CA LEU A 397 0.54 -9.04 -16.86
C LEU A 397 0.40 -7.66 -16.22
N ALA A 398 -0.58 -6.87 -16.65
CA ALA A 398 -0.86 -5.56 -16.06
C ALA A 398 -1.16 -5.68 -14.56
N ARG A 399 -1.72 -6.80 -14.13
CA ARG A 399 -1.96 -7.16 -12.72
C ARG A 399 -0.70 -7.65 -11.99
N GLY A 400 0.42 -7.81 -12.67
CA GLY A 400 1.63 -8.40 -12.08
C GLY A 400 1.44 -9.86 -11.71
N CYS A 401 0.66 -10.62 -12.50
CA CYS A 401 0.23 -11.97 -12.20
C CYS A 401 -0.57 -12.12 -10.89
N GLU A 402 -0.96 -11.04 -10.25
CA GLU A 402 -1.91 -11.09 -9.15
C GLU A 402 -3.27 -11.58 -9.65
N GLY A 403 -4.08 -12.17 -8.78
CA GLY A 403 -5.41 -12.61 -9.13
C GLY A 403 -6.35 -11.45 -9.45
N SER A 404 -7.44 -11.72 -10.15
CA SER A 404 -8.48 -10.74 -10.43
C SER A 404 -9.06 -10.15 -9.12
N ASN A 405 -9.32 -8.84 -9.11
CA ASN A 405 -10.06 -8.20 -8.03
C ASN A 405 -11.59 -8.27 -8.23
N PHE A 406 -12.04 -8.99 -9.24
CA PHE A 406 -13.44 -9.05 -9.58
C PHE A 406 -14.20 -10.05 -8.70
N TRP A 407 -15.11 -9.55 -7.88
CA TRP A 407 -15.87 -10.36 -6.92
C TRP A 407 -16.54 -11.57 -7.54
N LYS A 408 -17.21 -11.38 -8.70
CA LYS A 408 -17.96 -12.43 -9.39
C LYS A 408 -17.15 -13.73 -9.54
N ASP A 409 -15.88 -13.59 -9.91
CA ASP A 409 -15.02 -14.71 -10.27
C ASP A 409 -13.99 -15.06 -9.18
N SER A 410 -14.04 -14.37 -8.02
CA SER A 410 -13.05 -14.55 -6.97
C SER A 410 -13.17 -15.90 -6.24
N ALA A 411 -12.02 -16.42 -5.85
CA ALA A 411 -11.91 -17.60 -5.00
C ALA A 411 -12.59 -17.37 -3.64
N MET A 412 -12.48 -16.18 -3.11
CA MET A 412 -13.13 -15.75 -1.86
C MET A 412 -14.64 -15.92 -1.95
N ARG A 413 -15.27 -15.44 -3.04
CA ARG A 413 -16.71 -15.61 -3.25
C ARG A 413 -17.11 -17.09 -3.32
N ALA A 414 -16.37 -17.87 -4.10
CA ALA A 414 -16.65 -19.29 -4.28
C ALA A 414 -16.58 -20.05 -2.94
N TRP A 415 -15.56 -19.76 -2.13
CA TRP A 415 -15.39 -20.37 -0.82
C TRP A 415 -16.48 -19.96 0.17
N LEU A 416 -16.80 -18.66 0.24
CA LEU A 416 -17.84 -18.15 1.15
C LEU A 416 -19.22 -18.74 0.87
N ASN A 417 -19.51 -19.09 -0.40
CA ASN A 417 -20.80 -19.60 -0.84
C ASN A 417 -20.85 -21.13 -1.01
N SER A 418 -19.89 -21.85 -0.46
CA SER A 418 -19.81 -23.31 -0.57
C SER A 418 -19.69 -23.98 0.78
N ASP A 419 -20.26 -25.20 0.87
CA ASP A 419 -20.02 -26.17 1.94
C ASP A 419 -19.14 -27.35 1.50
N SER A 420 -18.79 -27.40 0.21
CA SER A 420 -18.00 -28.48 -0.40
C SER A 420 -16.49 -28.22 -0.26
N THR A 421 -15.72 -29.33 -0.33
CA THR A 421 -14.26 -29.27 -0.51
C THR A 421 -13.85 -28.90 -1.94
N ASP A 422 -14.79 -29.00 -2.89
CA ASP A 422 -14.58 -28.71 -4.31
C ASP A 422 -15.00 -27.29 -4.72
N TRP A 423 -15.08 -26.38 -3.75
CA TRP A 423 -15.47 -24.98 -4.00
C TRP A 423 -14.59 -24.25 -5.02
N ASP A 424 -13.32 -24.68 -5.15
CA ASP A 424 -12.36 -24.10 -6.10
C ASP A 424 -12.39 -24.85 -7.46
N SER A 425 -13.58 -25.09 -7.99
CA SER A 425 -13.77 -25.80 -9.25
C SER A 425 -13.53 -24.96 -10.52
N ARG A 426 -13.33 -23.63 -10.38
CA ARG A 426 -13.19 -22.65 -11.48
C ARG A 426 -11.80 -22.62 -12.11
N ARG A 427 -11.04 -23.66 -12.01
CA ARG A 427 -9.63 -23.69 -12.34
C ARG A 427 -9.37 -23.66 -13.85
N THR A 428 -8.48 -22.76 -14.25
CA THR A 428 -7.83 -22.83 -15.54
C THR A 428 -6.39 -23.30 -15.36
N ARG A 429 -5.74 -23.75 -16.43
CA ARG A 429 -4.31 -24.09 -16.40
C ARG A 429 -3.39 -22.91 -16.01
N PHE A 430 -3.92 -21.69 -16.00
CA PHE A 430 -3.21 -20.47 -15.63
C PHE A 430 -3.38 -20.09 -14.16
N THR A 431 -4.46 -20.54 -13.51
CA THR A 431 -4.76 -20.22 -12.12
C THR A 431 -3.98 -21.14 -11.19
N ARG A 432 -3.21 -20.57 -10.29
CA ARG A 432 -2.57 -21.34 -9.21
C ARG A 432 -3.63 -21.92 -8.30
N LYS A 433 -3.33 -23.11 -7.76
CA LYS A 433 -4.19 -23.71 -6.74
C LYS A 433 -4.32 -22.76 -5.54
N HIS A 434 -5.54 -22.55 -5.10
CA HIS A 434 -5.75 -21.78 -3.89
C HIS A 434 -5.15 -22.50 -2.67
N PRO A 435 -4.46 -21.80 -1.74
CA PRO A 435 -3.86 -22.44 -0.56
C PRO A 435 -4.85 -23.25 0.30
N MET A 436 -6.13 -22.88 0.23
CA MET A 436 -7.22 -23.54 0.95
C MET A 436 -8.00 -24.56 0.11
N ALA A 437 -7.60 -24.82 -1.12
CA ALA A 437 -8.26 -25.81 -1.96
C ALA A 437 -8.22 -27.23 -1.32
N GLY A 438 -9.32 -27.95 -1.39
CA GLY A 438 -9.48 -29.24 -0.71
C GLY A 438 -9.84 -29.14 0.79
N LYS A 439 -9.95 -27.91 1.33
CA LYS A 439 -10.57 -27.66 2.64
C LYS A 439 -12.05 -27.32 2.43
N PRO A 440 -12.92 -27.60 3.41
CA PRO A 440 -14.34 -27.24 3.29
C PRO A 440 -14.56 -25.76 3.00
N GLY A 441 -15.62 -25.45 2.27
CA GLY A 441 -16.08 -24.09 2.10
C GLY A 441 -16.61 -23.49 3.42
N PHE A 442 -16.80 -22.19 3.45
CA PHE A 442 -17.19 -21.44 4.64
C PHE A 442 -18.52 -21.95 5.26
N LEU A 443 -19.50 -22.25 4.39
CA LEU A 443 -20.82 -22.71 4.83
C LEU A 443 -20.78 -24.05 5.58
N ALA A 444 -19.80 -24.91 5.29
CA ALA A 444 -19.67 -26.20 5.99
C ALA A 444 -19.48 -26.03 7.50
N GLY A 445 -18.76 -24.99 7.90
CA GLY A 445 -18.50 -24.70 9.32
C GLY A 445 -19.59 -23.89 10.01
N LEU A 446 -20.50 -23.28 9.25
CA LEU A 446 -21.50 -22.38 9.82
C LEU A 446 -22.64 -23.17 10.47
N GLU A 447 -23.02 -22.76 11.67
CA GLU A 447 -24.07 -23.40 12.46
C GLU A 447 -25.38 -23.54 11.67
N GLN A 448 -25.95 -24.74 11.66
CA GLN A 448 -27.14 -25.08 10.87
C GLN A 448 -28.35 -24.22 11.22
N SER A 449 -28.53 -23.92 12.51
CA SER A 449 -29.64 -23.07 12.99
C SER A 449 -29.64 -21.69 12.35
N LEU A 450 -28.46 -21.14 12.06
CA LEU A 450 -28.31 -19.86 11.35
C LEU A 450 -28.51 -20.04 9.85
N ARG A 451 -27.91 -21.10 9.27
CA ARG A 451 -28.03 -21.42 7.83
C ARG A 451 -29.49 -21.54 7.40
N ASP A 452 -30.35 -22.14 8.23
CA ASP A 452 -31.78 -22.33 7.96
C ASP A 452 -32.54 -21.01 7.79
N GLY A 453 -32.00 -19.91 8.34
CA GLY A 453 -32.56 -18.58 8.19
C GLY A 453 -32.06 -17.79 7.00
N MET A 454 -30.93 -18.19 6.43
CA MET A 454 -30.25 -17.44 5.37
C MET A 454 -31.04 -17.45 4.07
N ALA A 455 -30.86 -16.40 3.31
CA ALA A 455 -31.36 -16.28 1.94
C ALA A 455 -30.25 -15.75 1.03
N SER A 456 -30.23 -16.25 -0.20
CA SER A 456 -29.38 -15.66 -1.22
C SER A 456 -29.95 -14.33 -1.68
N VAL A 457 -29.07 -13.37 -1.92
CA VAL A 457 -29.41 -12.03 -2.38
C VAL A 457 -28.62 -11.67 -3.62
N LYS A 458 -29.18 -10.77 -4.44
CA LYS A 458 -28.42 -10.17 -5.52
C LYS A 458 -27.44 -9.16 -4.97
N VAL A 459 -26.20 -9.29 -5.39
CA VAL A 459 -25.08 -8.43 -5.00
C VAL A 459 -24.53 -7.76 -6.25
N LYS A 460 -24.54 -6.43 -6.26
CA LYS A 460 -23.93 -5.64 -7.32
C LYS A 460 -22.49 -5.31 -6.94
N THR A 461 -21.58 -5.49 -7.87
CA THR A 461 -20.17 -5.15 -7.70
C THR A 461 -19.70 -4.43 -8.94
N GLU A 462 -19.04 -3.30 -8.76
CA GLU A 462 -18.42 -2.57 -9.86
C GLU A 462 -17.06 -3.19 -10.18
N PRO A 463 -16.85 -3.63 -11.43
CA PRO A 463 -15.57 -4.19 -11.83
C PRO A 463 -14.52 -3.08 -11.97
N HIS A 464 -13.25 -3.48 -12.06
CA HIS A 464 -12.20 -2.60 -12.53
C HIS A 464 -12.56 -2.08 -13.94
N GLN A 465 -12.13 -0.85 -14.27
CA GLN A 465 -12.44 -0.22 -15.56
C GLN A 465 -12.02 -1.05 -16.79
N THR A 466 -11.00 -1.91 -16.66
CA THR A 466 -10.56 -2.82 -17.73
C THR A 466 -11.44 -4.05 -17.87
N ASP A 467 -12.23 -4.38 -16.86
CA ASP A 467 -13.10 -5.57 -16.82
C ASP A 467 -14.56 -5.22 -17.20
N GLY A 468 -14.81 -4.00 -17.55
CA GLY A 468 -16.11 -3.50 -18.01
C GLY A 468 -16.57 -2.22 -17.31
N ALA A 469 -17.56 -1.54 -17.89
CA ALA A 469 -18.06 -0.26 -17.40
C ALA A 469 -19.32 -0.39 -16.53
N ALA A 470 -20.03 -1.52 -16.60
CA ALA A 470 -21.30 -1.73 -15.91
C ALA A 470 -21.10 -2.59 -14.64
N PRO A 471 -21.85 -2.30 -13.57
CA PRO A 471 -21.93 -3.18 -12.41
C PRO A 471 -22.36 -4.59 -12.81
N VAL A 472 -21.76 -5.58 -12.19
CA VAL A 472 -22.08 -7.00 -12.40
C VAL A 472 -22.84 -7.53 -11.18
N GLU A 473 -23.88 -8.31 -11.45
CA GLU A 473 -24.70 -8.94 -10.43
C GLU A 473 -24.24 -10.37 -10.18
N THR A 474 -24.20 -10.74 -8.90
CA THR A 474 -24.05 -12.13 -8.43
C THR A 474 -25.19 -12.46 -7.48
N VAL A 475 -25.45 -13.75 -7.29
CA VAL A 475 -26.37 -14.25 -6.29
C VAL A 475 -25.57 -14.95 -5.21
N ASP A 476 -25.58 -14.41 -4.00
CA ASP A 476 -24.72 -14.85 -2.92
C ASP A 476 -25.51 -15.09 -1.62
N LEU A 477 -25.22 -16.20 -0.94
CA LEU A 477 -25.66 -16.46 0.44
C LEU A 477 -24.82 -15.68 1.43
N VAL A 478 -23.51 -15.60 1.13
CA VAL A 478 -22.53 -14.92 1.96
C VAL A 478 -21.63 -14.09 1.06
N ARG A 479 -21.36 -12.87 1.48
CA ARG A 479 -20.48 -11.95 0.75
C ARG A 479 -19.54 -11.20 1.69
N LEU A 480 -18.53 -10.57 1.15
CA LEU A 480 -17.83 -9.51 1.86
C LEU A 480 -18.65 -8.21 1.77
N PRO A 481 -18.57 -7.34 2.75
CA PRO A 481 -19.15 -6.00 2.63
C PRO A 481 -18.42 -5.22 1.53
N SER A 482 -19.15 -4.34 0.85
CA SER A 482 -18.53 -3.34 -0.02
C SER A 482 -17.93 -2.20 0.80
N SER A 483 -17.16 -1.36 0.14
CA SER A 483 -16.66 -0.12 0.76
C SER A 483 -17.82 0.79 1.22
N ILE A 484 -18.92 0.86 0.46
CA ILE A 484 -20.12 1.62 0.86
C ILE A 484 -20.81 0.99 2.07
N GLU A 485 -21.04 -0.31 2.06
CA GLU A 485 -21.67 -1.02 3.17
C GLU A 485 -20.88 -0.85 4.47
N HIS A 486 -19.53 -0.77 4.40
CA HIS A 486 -18.64 -0.44 5.51
C HIS A 486 -18.57 1.05 5.87
N TYR A 487 -19.37 1.89 5.21
CA TYR A 487 -19.41 3.34 5.42
C TYR A 487 -18.08 4.05 5.05
N PHE A 488 -17.31 3.50 4.10
CA PHE A 488 -16.11 4.14 3.59
C PHE A 488 -16.44 5.10 2.46
N ASN A 489 -15.84 6.29 2.49
CA ASN A 489 -15.82 7.15 1.33
C ASN A 489 -14.56 6.90 0.51
N SER A 490 -14.72 6.80 -0.77
CA SER A 490 -13.92 7.28 -1.91
C SER A 490 -12.42 7.53 -1.73
N TYR A 491 -11.76 7.03 -0.68
CA TYR A 491 -10.30 7.00 -0.70
C TYR A 491 -9.81 6.23 -1.94
N LEU A 492 -10.53 5.21 -2.31
CA LEU A 492 -10.33 4.50 -3.55
C LEU A 492 -10.60 5.38 -4.78
N LYS A 493 -10.65 6.73 -4.59
CA LYS A 493 -10.82 7.81 -5.58
C LYS A 493 -11.47 7.32 -6.86
N GLN A 494 -12.56 6.69 -6.68
CA GLN A 494 -13.37 6.36 -7.82
C GLN A 494 -14.10 7.63 -8.18
N SER A 495 -13.97 8.01 -9.43
CA SER A 495 -14.65 9.17 -10.00
C SER A 495 -16.01 9.37 -9.36
N THR A 496 -16.55 10.55 -9.41
CA THR A 496 -17.79 11.06 -8.82
C THR A 496 -18.99 10.11 -8.70
N ASN A 497 -18.87 8.87 -9.20
CA ASN A 497 -19.87 7.80 -9.17
C ASN A 497 -19.41 6.49 -8.50
N GLY A 498 -18.26 6.49 -7.80
CA GLY A 498 -17.68 5.26 -7.27
C GLY A 498 -18.60 4.50 -6.33
N PHE A 499 -18.72 3.21 -6.54
CA PHE A 499 -19.41 2.19 -5.73
C PHE A 499 -20.91 2.41 -5.43
N LYS A 500 -21.56 3.45 -5.96
CA LYS A 500 -22.99 3.73 -5.68
C LYS A 500 -23.89 2.53 -5.96
N ALA A 501 -23.48 1.68 -6.89
CA ALA A 501 -24.24 0.48 -7.23
C ALA A 501 -23.98 -0.68 -6.26
N GLU A 502 -22.97 -0.60 -5.38
CA GLU A 502 -22.54 -1.73 -4.53
C GLU A 502 -23.33 -1.86 -3.23
N GLY A 503 -24.42 -1.17 -3.06
CA GLY A 503 -25.28 -1.27 -1.89
C GLY A 503 -25.45 0.05 -1.15
N VAL A 504 -25.94 -0.02 0.07
CA VAL A 504 -26.17 1.11 0.97
C VAL A 504 -25.28 1.00 2.21
N ALA A 505 -24.93 2.14 2.79
CA ALA A 505 -24.14 2.18 4.01
C ALA A 505 -24.90 1.54 5.17
N PHE A 506 -24.28 0.57 5.84
CA PHE A 506 -24.90 -0.13 6.96
C PHE A 506 -25.11 0.78 8.16
N ASP A 507 -26.26 0.71 8.77
CA ASP A 507 -26.61 1.53 9.94
C ASP A 507 -25.72 1.22 11.13
N TYR A 508 -25.27 -0.02 11.26
CA TYR A 508 -24.26 -0.42 12.24
C TYR A 508 -23.01 0.46 12.15
N TRP A 509 -22.41 0.57 10.97
CA TRP A 509 -21.17 1.34 10.81
C TRP A 509 -21.38 2.85 10.95
N LYS A 510 -22.55 3.36 10.54
CA LYS A 510 -22.94 4.76 10.79
C LYS A 510 -23.02 5.03 12.30
N ALA A 511 -23.64 4.12 13.06
CA ALA A 511 -23.76 4.23 14.51
C ALA A 511 -22.40 4.12 15.22
N VAL A 512 -21.55 3.18 14.80
CA VAL A 512 -20.18 3.03 15.34
C VAL A 512 -19.36 4.29 15.06
N ALA A 513 -19.41 4.84 13.87
CA ALA A 513 -18.73 6.08 13.51
C ALA A 513 -19.22 7.26 14.36
N ALA A 514 -20.52 7.43 14.49
CA ALA A 514 -21.12 8.48 15.32
C ALA A 514 -20.73 8.35 16.80
N ALA A 515 -20.73 7.13 17.36
CA ALA A 515 -20.30 6.86 18.73
C ALA A 515 -18.81 7.20 18.98
N ASN A 516 -18.01 7.24 17.93
CA ASN A 516 -16.60 7.63 17.97
C ASN A 516 -16.36 9.07 17.49
N ASN A 517 -17.39 9.93 17.58
CA ASN A 517 -17.36 11.34 17.17
C ASN A 517 -16.95 11.56 15.69
N HIS A 518 -17.28 10.61 14.84
CA HIS A 518 -17.01 10.67 13.40
C HIS A 518 -18.34 10.62 12.61
N PRO A 519 -19.11 11.72 12.55
CA PRO A 519 -20.46 11.72 11.95
C PRO A 519 -20.44 11.62 10.42
N GLY A 520 -19.30 11.74 9.79
CA GLY A 520 -19.12 11.65 8.34
C GLY A 520 -18.63 10.30 7.88
N VAL A 521 -18.63 10.12 6.56
CA VAL A 521 -18.11 8.91 5.92
C VAL A 521 -16.62 8.77 6.16
N ILE A 522 -16.16 7.54 6.43
CA ILE A 522 -14.77 7.25 6.77
C ILE A 522 -13.87 7.55 5.57
N ALA A 523 -12.88 8.43 5.77
CA ALA A 523 -11.88 8.74 4.76
C ALA A 523 -10.71 7.74 4.85
N GLY A 524 -10.16 7.36 3.70
CA GLY A 524 -8.98 6.52 3.63
C GLY A 524 -7.73 7.15 4.25
N TRP A 525 -6.71 6.33 4.52
CA TRP A 525 -5.43 6.65 5.15
C TRP A 525 -5.48 7.09 6.63
N THR A 526 -6.60 7.62 7.10
CA THR A 526 -6.78 7.93 8.52
C THR A 526 -6.93 6.62 9.31
N LYS A 527 -6.30 6.54 10.45
CA LYS A 527 -6.33 5.36 11.32
C LYS A 527 -7.45 5.50 12.34
N TYR A 528 -8.37 4.56 12.31
CA TYR A 528 -9.50 4.52 13.23
C TYR A 528 -9.41 3.26 14.10
N ALA A 529 -9.10 3.41 15.39
CA ALA A 529 -8.94 2.27 16.30
C ALA A 529 -10.20 1.37 16.37
N TRP A 530 -11.38 1.94 16.17
CA TRP A 530 -12.66 1.24 16.20
C TRP A 530 -12.96 0.45 14.90
N LEU A 531 -12.18 0.66 13.82
CA LEU A 531 -12.24 -0.15 12.58
C LEU A 531 -11.38 -1.40 12.66
N ILE A 532 -10.52 -1.55 13.66
CA ILE A 532 -9.61 -2.70 13.75
C ILE A 532 -10.42 -3.98 13.94
N ALA A 533 -10.50 -4.79 12.90
CA ALA A 533 -11.05 -6.13 13.01
C ALA A 533 -10.16 -7.01 13.89
N ARG A 534 -10.77 -7.81 14.75
CA ARG A 534 -10.06 -8.75 15.63
C ARG A 534 -10.62 -10.14 15.42
N ASP A 535 -9.74 -11.15 15.44
CA ASP A 535 -10.19 -12.53 15.44
C ASP A 535 -10.74 -12.95 16.83
N PRO A 536 -11.31 -14.15 16.99
CA PRO A 536 -11.79 -14.63 18.28
C PRO A 536 -10.73 -14.63 19.39
N ASN A 537 -9.44 -14.69 19.03
CA ASN A 537 -8.32 -14.59 19.96
C ASN A 537 -7.90 -13.13 20.26
N LYS A 538 -8.69 -12.14 19.81
CA LYS A 538 -8.48 -10.70 20.00
C LYS A 538 -7.26 -10.13 19.27
N VAL A 539 -6.68 -10.89 18.34
CA VAL A 539 -5.57 -10.43 17.52
C VAL A 539 -6.10 -9.52 16.40
N ALA A 540 -5.50 -8.34 16.23
CA ALA A 540 -5.84 -7.43 15.14
C ALA A 540 -5.54 -8.07 13.78
N ARG A 541 -6.49 -8.00 12.86
CA ARG A 541 -6.42 -8.62 11.52
C ARG A 541 -6.71 -7.59 10.43
N ALA A 542 -5.99 -7.69 9.35
CA ALA A 542 -6.35 -6.98 8.13
C ALA A 542 -7.44 -7.76 7.40
N VAL A 543 -8.49 -7.07 6.96
CA VAL A 543 -9.66 -7.69 6.33
C VAL A 543 -9.95 -7.09 4.96
N PHE A 544 -10.41 -7.92 4.03
CA PHE A 544 -10.85 -7.50 2.71
C PHE A 544 -12.27 -6.93 2.70
N THR A 545 -12.54 -6.04 1.74
CA THR A 545 -13.88 -5.76 1.21
C THR A 545 -14.02 -6.40 -0.18
N ARG A 546 -15.25 -6.47 -0.74
CA ARG A 546 -15.45 -6.96 -2.12
C ARG A 546 -15.22 -5.89 -3.18
N SER A 547 -15.09 -4.63 -2.80
CA SER A 547 -14.96 -3.51 -3.74
C SER A 547 -13.62 -3.54 -4.44
N ALA A 548 -13.65 -3.68 -5.76
CA ALA A 548 -12.48 -3.58 -6.61
C ALA A 548 -11.96 -2.15 -6.67
N LEU A 549 -10.66 -1.97 -6.71
CA LEU A 549 -10.09 -0.66 -7.01
C LEU A 549 -10.20 -0.39 -8.51
N ARG A 550 -11.02 0.58 -8.90
CA ARG A 550 -11.47 0.76 -10.28
C ARG A 550 -10.48 1.47 -11.20
N THR A 551 -9.64 2.35 -10.69
CA THR A 551 -8.86 3.32 -11.47
C THR A 551 -7.36 3.18 -11.39
N LEU A 552 -6.82 2.19 -10.68
CA LEU A 552 -5.39 1.92 -10.69
C LEU A 552 -4.98 1.21 -11.98
N ALA A 553 -3.71 1.32 -12.31
CA ALA A 553 -3.11 0.64 -13.46
C ALA A 553 -3.25 -0.89 -13.40
N THR A 554 -3.65 -1.46 -12.26
CA THR A 554 -3.78 -2.91 -12.06
C THR A 554 -5.15 -3.26 -11.52
N SER A 555 -5.80 -4.26 -12.12
CA SER A 555 -7.09 -4.82 -11.66
C SER A 555 -6.92 -5.93 -10.62
N SER A 556 -5.87 -5.86 -9.81
CA SER A 556 -5.51 -6.89 -8.82
C SER A 556 -5.66 -6.45 -7.37
N VAL A 557 -6.27 -5.31 -7.11
CA VAL A 557 -6.40 -4.78 -5.74
C VAL A 557 -7.85 -4.55 -5.37
N VAL A 558 -8.17 -4.89 -4.13
CA VAL A 558 -9.47 -4.67 -3.48
C VAL A 558 -9.31 -3.79 -2.26
N GLY A 559 -10.39 -3.17 -1.83
CA GLY A 559 -10.40 -2.41 -0.59
C GLY A 559 -10.11 -3.31 0.62
N ALA A 560 -9.39 -2.78 1.60
CA ALA A 560 -9.06 -3.47 2.84
C ALA A 560 -9.03 -2.52 4.04
N VAL A 561 -9.30 -3.08 5.23
CA VAL A 561 -9.03 -2.44 6.52
C VAL A 561 -7.80 -3.12 7.13
N TYR A 562 -6.80 -2.34 7.47
CA TYR A 562 -5.54 -2.84 8.02
C TYR A 562 -5.55 -2.99 9.54
N THR A 563 -4.55 -3.69 10.08
CA THR A 563 -4.42 -3.95 11.53
C THR A 563 -4.28 -2.70 12.39
N ASN A 564 -3.98 -1.57 11.81
CA ASN A 564 -3.91 -0.26 12.47
C ASN A 564 -5.20 0.58 12.31
N GLY A 565 -6.24 0.01 11.68
CA GLY A 565 -7.52 0.67 11.43
C GLY A 565 -7.52 1.65 10.24
N SER A 566 -6.46 1.70 9.43
CA SER A 566 -6.49 2.46 8.18
C SER A 566 -7.26 1.69 7.09
N VAL A 567 -7.96 2.43 6.27
CA VAL A 567 -8.61 1.91 5.06
C VAL A 567 -7.69 2.15 3.88
N ASP A 568 -7.35 1.10 3.16
CA ASP A 568 -6.49 1.17 1.98
C ASP A 568 -6.86 0.06 1.01
N ASN A 569 -6.00 -0.20 0.06
CA ASN A 569 -6.13 -1.30 -0.89
C ASN A 569 -5.11 -2.41 -0.59
N ALA A 570 -5.45 -3.64 -0.97
CA ALA A 570 -4.58 -4.79 -0.83
C ALA A 570 -4.61 -5.64 -2.09
N ASN A 571 -3.48 -6.26 -2.43
CA ASN A 571 -3.41 -7.20 -3.53
C ASN A 571 -4.26 -8.44 -3.23
N THR A 572 -4.99 -8.92 -4.22
CA THR A 572 -5.89 -10.08 -4.12
C THR A 572 -5.18 -11.37 -3.75
N ALA A 573 -3.91 -11.52 -4.14
CA ALA A 573 -3.09 -12.69 -3.81
C ALA A 573 -2.51 -12.66 -2.38
N ASN A 574 -2.68 -11.56 -1.63
CA ASN A 574 -2.30 -11.53 -0.22
C ASN A 574 -3.26 -12.36 0.64
N GLY A 575 -2.73 -12.97 1.68
CA GLY A 575 -3.55 -13.64 2.69
C GLY A 575 -4.06 -12.63 3.72
N PHE A 576 -5.29 -12.17 3.58
CA PHE A 576 -5.99 -11.34 4.55
C PHE A 576 -7.13 -12.12 5.18
N TYR A 577 -7.72 -11.57 6.20
CA TYR A 577 -8.88 -12.12 6.89
C TYR A 577 -10.17 -11.54 6.27
N CYS A 578 -11.32 -12.01 6.73
CA CYS A 578 -12.60 -11.47 6.25
C CYS A 578 -13.62 -11.31 7.37
N LEU A 579 -14.56 -10.39 7.13
CA LEU A 579 -15.75 -10.13 7.94
C LEU A 579 -16.98 -10.44 7.05
N PRO A 580 -17.41 -11.68 6.95
CA PRO A 580 -18.51 -12.04 6.07
C PRO A 580 -19.82 -11.33 6.43
N VAL A 581 -20.66 -11.13 5.43
CA VAL A 581 -22.04 -10.67 5.56
C VAL A 581 -22.96 -11.76 5.04
N LEU A 582 -23.94 -12.11 5.81
CA LEU A 582 -25.01 -13.00 5.40
C LEU A 582 -26.37 -12.28 5.50
N SER A 583 -27.33 -12.73 4.72
CA SER A 583 -28.65 -12.11 4.64
C SER A 583 -29.73 -13.07 5.13
N ILE A 584 -30.64 -12.53 5.93
CA ILE A 584 -31.86 -13.21 6.41
C ILE A 584 -33.06 -12.60 5.68
N ALA A 585 -33.90 -13.41 4.97
CA ALA A 585 -35.07 -12.90 4.23
C ALA A 585 -36.24 -13.89 4.19
#